data_20c89c52b914233d0eecbcdee559317d
#
_entry.id   20c89c52b914233d0eecbcdee559317d
#
_cell.length_a   1.000
_cell.length_b   1.000
_cell.length_c   1.000
_cell.angle_alpha   90.00
_cell.angle_beta   90.00
_cell.angle_gamma   90.00
#
_symmetry.space_group_name_H-M   'P 1'
#
loop_
_entity.id
_entity.type
_entity.pdbx_description
1 polymer ?
#
loop_
_entity_poly.entity_id
_entity_poly.type
_entity_poly.pdbx_seq_one_letter_code
_entity_poly.pdbx_strand_id
1 'polypeptide(L)' 'MFKINDWISRDSKVLDLGCGDGSLLNDLRKEKSASGLGIEIDAEKIKSCLKKGISVI' A
#
# COMPACT_ATOMS: atom_id res chain seq x y z
N MET A 1 17.75 -8.71 6.46
CA MET A 1 16.39 -9.14 6.83
C MET A 1 15.50 -9.24 5.61
N PHE A 2 14.74 -10.28 5.53
CA PHE A 2 13.79 -10.49 4.44
C PHE A 2 12.54 -9.62 4.63
N LYS A 3 12.12 -8.91 3.59
CA LYS A 3 10.90 -8.09 3.59
C LYS A 3 9.91 -8.63 2.58
N ILE A 4 8.62 -8.45 2.85
CA ILE A 4 7.58 -8.81 1.88
C ILE A 4 7.78 -8.10 0.54
N ASN A 5 8.36 -6.89 0.58
CA ASN A 5 8.68 -6.11 -0.62
C ASN A 5 9.57 -6.90 -1.60
N ASP A 6 10.46 -7.75 -1.07
CA ASP A 6 11.37 -8.55 -1.88
C ASP A 6 10.64 -9.58 -2.73
N TRP A 7 9.39 -9.90 -2.39
CA TRP A 7 8.55 -10.85 -3.11
C TRP A 7 7.72 -10.20 -4.21
N ILE A 8 7.65 -8.87 -4.20
CA ILE A 8 6.82 -8.12 -5.14
C ILE A 8 7.67 -7.70 -6.32
N SER A 9 7.23 -8.05 -7.52
CA SER A 9 7.90 -7.63 -8.74
C SER A 9 7.66 -6.15 -9.02
N ARG A 10 8.60 -5.51 -9.74
CA ARG A 10 8.39 -4.13 -10.18
C ARG A 10 7.16 -4.05 -11.08
N ASP A 11 6.49 -2.90 -11.00
CA ASP A 11 5.29 -2.58 -11.78
C ASP A 11 4.09 -3.49 -11.51
N SER A 12 4.11 -4.21 -10.39
CA SER A 12 3.00 -5.08 -9.99
C SER A 12 1.77 -4.26 -9.59
N LYS A 13 0.60 -4.92 -9.68
CA LYS A 13 -0.64 -4.41 -9.10
C LYS A 13 -0.88 -5.16 -7.80
N VAL A 14 -1.08 -4.43 -6.72
CA VAL A 14 -1.18 -5.02 -5.38
C VAL A 14 -2.52 -4.67 -4.74
N LEU A 15 -3.20 -5.68 -4.21
CA LEU A 15 -4.38 -5.49 -3.37
C LEU A 15 -3.99 -5.82 -1.94
N ASP A 16 -4.16 -4.86 -1.04
CA ASP A 16 -3.80 -5.02 0.37
C ASP A 16 -5.06 -4.98 1.24
N LEU A 17 -5.47 -6.14 1.73
CA LEU A 17 -6.63 -6.27 2.62
C LEU A 17 -6.22 -5.88 4.04
N GLY A 18 -6.91 -4.88 4.61
CA GLY A 18 -6.52 -4.33 5.90
C GLY A 18 -5.23 -3.54 5.80
N CYS A 19 -5.15 -2.63 4.83
CA CYS A 19 -3.89 -1.92 4.50
C CYS A 19 -3.39 -0.99 5.61
N GLY A 20 -4.18 -0.76 6.64
CA GLY A 20 -3.79 0.14 7.71
C GLY A 20 -3.59 1.56 7.19
N ASP A 21 -2.48 2.19 7.59
CA ASP A 21 -2.17 3.56 7.18
C ASP A 21 -1.58 3.68 5.77
N GLY A 22 -1.46 2.57 5.07
CA GLY A 22 -0.96 2.56 3.69
C GLY A 22 0.56 2.58 3.58
N SER A 23 1.29 2.38 4.66
CA SER A 23 2.76 2.43 4.63
C SER A 23 3.36 1.40 3.68
N LEU A 24 2.85 0.15 3.70
CA LEU A 24 3.35 -0.89 2.80
C LEU A 24 3.12 -0.52 1.34
N LEU A 25 1.91 -0.09 0.99
CA LEU A 25 1.59 0.30 -0.39
C LEU A 25 2.43 1.51 -0.83
N ASN A 26 2.67 2.45 0.09
CA ASN A 26 3.51 3.60 -0.21
C ASN A 26 4.95 3.19 -0.50
N ASP A 27 5.50 2.27 0.29
CA ASP A 27 6.84 1.73 0.07
C ASP A 27 6.94 0.98 -1.25
N LEU A 28 5.95 0.16 -1.57
CA LEU A 28 5.94 -0.59 -2.84
C LEU A 28 5.86 0.34 -4.04
N ARG A 29 5.09 1.42 -3.93
CA ARG A 29 5.02 2.44 -4.99
C ARG A 29 6.39 3.06 -5.23
N LYS A 30 7.13 3.38 -4.17
CA LYS A 30 8.45 4.00 -4.27
C LYS A 30 9.52 3.03 -4.72
N GLU A 31 9.54 1.83 -4.15
CA GLU A 31 10.62 0.86 -4.39
C GLU A 31 10.40 0.04 -5.66
N LYS A 32 9.17 -0.27 -6.00
CA LYS A 32 8.83 -1.20 -7.07
C LYS A 32 7.98 -0.58 -8.18
N SER A 33 7.67 0.70 -8.10
CA SER A 33 6.73 1.34 -9.04
C SER A 33 5.39 0.59 -9.11
N ALA A 34 5.02 -0.06 -8.02
CA ALA A 34 3.79 -0.84 -7.95
C ALA A 34 2.59 0.10 -7.82
N SER A 35 1.49 -0.27 -8.46
CA SER A 35 0.20 0.36 -8.19
C SER A 35 -0.53 -0.49 -7.17
N GLY A 36 -1.25 0.16 -6.27
CA GLY A 36 -1.90 -0.54 -5.18
C GLY A 36 -3.28 -0.01 -4.87
N LEU A 37 -4.11 -0.91 -4.35
CA LEU A 37 -5.41 -0.57 -3.79
C LEU A 37 -5.48 -1.17 -2.40
N GLY A 38 -5.73 -0.32 -1.41
CA GLY A 38 -5.94 -0.77 -0.04
C GLY A 38 -7.41 -0.93 0.27
N ILE A 39 -7.72 -1.83 1.18
CA ILE A 39 -9.06 -1.95 1.77
C ILE A 39 -8.90 -1.79 3.27
N GLU A 40 -9.61 -0.83 3.84
CA GLU A 40 -9.50 -0.50 5.26
C GLU A 40 -10.84 0.03 5.77
N ILE A 41 -11.23 -0.34 6.98
CA ILE A 41 -12.49 0.11 7.59
C ILE A 41 -12.29 1.23 8.61
N ASP A 42 -11.09 1.41 9.12
CA ASP A 42 -10.79 2.45 10.13
C ASP A 42 -10.66 3.81 9.43
N ALA A 43 -11.53 4.75 9.79
CA ALA A 43 -11.59 6.05 9.12
C ALA A 43 -10.29 6.86 9.25
N GLU A 44 -9.62 6.79 10.39
CA GLU A 44 -8.36 7.52 10.59
C GLU A 44 -7.23 6.94 9.74
N LYS A 45 -7.20 5.61 9.59
CA LYS A 45 -6.23 4.96 8.73
C LYS A 45 -6.49 5.26 7.26
N ILE A 46 -7.76 5.30 6.86
CA ILE A 46 -8.13 5.71 5.50
C ILE A 46 -7.63 7.13 5.22
N LYS A 47 -7.81 8.06 6.15
CA LYS A 47 -7.29 9.42 6.00
C LYS A 47 -5.78 9.44 5.81
N SER A 48 -5.06 8.61 6.58
CA SER A 48 -3.60 8.50 6.44
C SER A 48 -3.21 7.99 5.06
N CYS A 49 -3.93 7.00 4.53
CA CYS A 49 -3.71 6.51 3.16
C CYS A 49 -3.89 7.63 2.13
N LEU A 50 -4.99 8.37 2.24
CA LEU A 50 -5.30 9.45 1.30
C LEU A 50 -4.25 10.55 1.34
N LYS A 51 -3.72 10.88 2.53
CA LYS A 51 -2.64 11.86 2.65
C LYS A 51 -1.36 11.41 1.94
N LYS A 52 -1.11 10.13 1.88
CA LYS A 52 0.04 9.55 1.18
C LYS A 52 -0.21 9.39 -0.33
N GLY A 53 -1.43 9.66 -0.79
CA GLY A 53 -1.81 9.45 -2.18
C GLY A 53 -2.06 7.98 -2.51
N ILE A 54 -2.39 7.17 -1.51
CA ILE A 54 -2.69 5.76 -1.69
C ILE A 54 -4.19 5.60 -1.95
N SER A 55 -4.54 4.84 -2.99
CA SER A 55 -5.94 4.50 -3.27
C SER A 55 -6.46 3.52 -2.23
N VAL A 56 -7.60 3.82 -1.64
CA VAL A 56 -8.20 3.00 -0.60
C VAL A 56 -9.72 3.03 -0.68
N ILE A 57 -10.34 1.93 -0.35
CA ILE A 57 -11.79 1.80 -0.24
C ILE A 57 -12.19 1.07 1.03
#